data_f81e2e36afbd8bda6ec61e2249afedb5
#
_entry.id   f81e2e36afbd8bda6ec61e2249afedb5
#
_cell.length_a   1.000
_cell.length_b   1.000
_cell.length_c   1.000
_cell.angle_alpha   90.00
_cell.angle_beta   90.00
_cell.angle_gamma   90.00
#
_symmetry.space_group_name_H-M   'P 1'
#
loop_
_entity.id
_entity.type
_entity.pdbx_description
1 polymer ?
#
loop_
_entity_poly.entity_id
_entity_poly.type
_entity_poly.pdbx_seq_one_letter_code
_entity_poly.pdbx_strand_id
1 'polypeptide(L)'
;MIGRSLDTRIDVLRFRSICSSWRSSIPPFSANPPRFPLQFPDPNTATLTEPPRWPPRLAFLFQTTLYYIQTLNPSTSSSTLSNKGWLMKVDESNSGKLRFVNPVLDSRTRYTITRPKTLNLLNFRVVEYGKAYTLQFQLPINKRRYFPYPFVKKLVVFPNSAWTNADECSIFMIFVDGKLGFAKPGDEKWTLVGESSNYDDVIVYKGQFYVVDKVGIVWWIECSSLKLVQFSPTLWGLGSQKHLVESCGALYVVDKYNDIDDDKKVVGFKVYKLDEELGQWVLVKSLGDQVFVLGADCSFSVPAQEFSGYKGDSILFIDSGDVTLVLVFSLKDHSIHELDSCNHFQRFWPPEQTGLPQANGWVYQCLYT
;
A
#
# COMPACT_ATOMS: atom_id res chain seq x y z
N MET A 1 -27.56 2.03 -12.82
CA MET A 1 -26.46 1.13 -13.22
C MET A 1 -25.07 1.79 -13.16
N ILE A 2 -24.87 2.99 -13.68
CA ILE A 2 -23.54 3.68 -13.68
C ILE A 2 -22.93 3.79 -12.28
N GLY A 3 -23.74 4.09 -11.25
CA GLY A 3 -23.19 4.24 -9.89
C GLY A 3 -22.54 3.01 -9.28
N ARG A 4 -22.87 1.80 -9.74
CA ARG A 4 -22.25 0.55 -9.26
C ARG A 4 -20.89 0.26 -9.92
N SER A 5 -20.54 1.00 -10.96
CA SER A 5 -19.23 0.92 -11.63
C SER A 5 -18.21 1.92 -11.06
N LEU A 6 -18.58 2.64 -9.99
CA LEU A 6 -17.67 3.58 -9.33
C LEU A 6 -16.99 2.86 -8.17
N ASP A 7 -15.78 2.39 -8.41
CA ASP A 7 -15.06 1.54 -7.44
C ASP A 7 -14.33 2.33 -6.36
N THR A 8 -14.11 3.63 -6.58
CA THR A 8 -13.38 4.46 -5.62
C THR A 8 -14.26 5.47 -4.90
N ARG A 9 -13.88 5.82 -3.66
CA ARG A 9 -14.54 6.87 -2.88
C ARG A 9 -14.59 8.21 -3.62
N ILE A 10 -13.50 8.55 -4.31
CA ILE A 10 -13.39 9.82 -5.04
C ILE A 10 -14.36 9.86 -6.21
N ASP A 11 -14.52 8.77 -6.94
CA ASP A 11 -15.45 8.72 -8.06
C ASP A 11 -16.89 8.84 -7.60
N VAL A 12 -17.25 8.20 -6.48
CA VAL A 12 -18.56 8.38 -5.84
C VAL A 12 -18.80 9.82 -5.43
N LEU A 13 -17.82 10.48 -4.79
CA LEU A 13 -17.94 11.87 -4.39
C LEU A 13 -18.10 12.80 -5.60
N ARG A 14 -17.33 12.58 -6.66
CA ARG A 14 -17.43 13.34 -7.92
C ARG A 14 -18.81 13.16 -8.56
N PHE A 15 -19.26 11.92 -8.69
CA PHE A 15 -20.58 11.61 -9.22
C PHE A 15 -21.68 12.36 -8.46
N ARG A 16 -21.66 12.27 -7.14
CA ARG A 16 -22.63 12.97 -6.26
C ARG A 16 -22.53 14.49 -6.32
N SER A 17 -21.40 15.06 -6.76
CA SER A 17 -21.22 16.51 -6.84
C SER A 17 -21.78 17.13 -8.12
N ILE A 18 -22.13 16.34 -9.14
CA ILE A 18 -22.56 16.83 -10.45
C ILE A 18 -23.92 17.57 -10.36
N CYS A 19 -24.93 16.93 -9.76
CA CYS A 19 -26.24 17.56 -9.56
C CYS A 19 -27.03 16.87 -8.45
N SER A 20 -28.18 17.46 -8.07
CA SER A 20 -29.05 16.92 -7.03
C SER A 20 -29.62 15.55 -7.39
N SER A 21 -30.00 15.33 -8.65
CA SER A 21 -30.49 14.03 -9.14
C SER A 21 -29.45 12.93 -9.04
N TRP A 22 -28.20 13.22 -9.42
CA TRP A 22 -27.10 12.26 -9.28
C TRP A 22 -26.75 12.00 -7.82
N ARG A 23 -26.83 13.04 -6.99
CA ARG A 23 -26.62 12.91 -5.54
C ARG A 23 -27.65 12.00 -4.87
N SER A 24 -28.92 12.07 -5.28
CA SER A 24 -29.99 11.23 -4.73
C SER A 24 -29.98 9.80 -5.27
N SER A 25 -29.38 9.58 -6.46
CA SER A 25 -29.34 8.25 -7.09
C SER A 25 -28.31 7.29 -6.46
N ILE A 26 -27.36 7.81 -5.71
CA ILE A 26 -26.35 7.03 -4.99
C ILE A 26 -26.32 7.45 -3.53
N PRO A 27 -26.43 6.52 -2.58
CA PRO A 27 -26.37 6.85 -1.15
C PRO A 27 -25.04 7.51 -0.78
N PRO A 28 -25.02 8.34 0.28
CA PRO A 28 -23.78 8.87 0.79
C PRO A 28 -22.89 7.74 1.29
N PHE A 29 -21.59 7.93 1.15
CA PHE A 29 -20.56 6.95 1.55
C PHE A 29 -20.63 6.48 3.01
N SER A 30 -21.37 7.22 3.84
CA SER A 30 -21.53 6.93 5.27
C SER A 30 -22.47 5.77 5.58
N ALA A 31 -23.15 5.20 4.57
CA ALA A 31 -24.18 4.19 4.87
C ALA A 31 -23.60 2.82 5.18
N ASN A 32 -22.55 2.32 4.48
CA ASN A 32 -22.08 0.95 4.66
C ASN A 32 -20.62 0.60 4.27
N PRO A 33 -19.65 1.48 4.07
CA PRO A 33 -18.28 1.01 3.88
C PRO A 33 -17.68 0.50 5.19
N PRO A 34 -16.77 -0.46 5.15
CA PRO A 34 -16.01 -0.83 6.33
C PRO A 34 -15.38 0.42 6.93
N ARG A 35 -15.82 0.79 8.14
CA ARG A 35 -15.24 1.94 8.85
C ARG A 35 -13.99 1.48 9.54
N PHE A 36 -12.87 1.79 8.96
CA PHE A 36 -11.59 1.57 9.62
C PHE A 36 -11.43 2.51 10.84
N PRO A 37 -10.81 2.01 11.93
CA PRO A 37 -10.22 0.68 12.08
C PRO A 37 -11.26 -0.40 12.34
N LEU A 38 -11.07 -1.57 11.71
CA LEU A 38 -11.84 -2.78 11.99
C LEU A 38 -11.15 -3.59 13.09
N GLN A 39 -11.93 -4.15 13.99
CA GLN A 39 -11.40 -5.01 15.06
C GLN A 39 -11.19 -6.43 14.55
N PHE A 40 -10.04 -7.01 14.91
CA PHE A 40 -9.64 -8.38 14.60
C PHE A 40 -9.13 -9.11 15.85
N PRO A 41 -9.08 -10.44 15.83
CA PRO A 41 -8.46 -11.21 16.90
C PRO A 41 -6.97 -10.87 17.03
N ASP A 42 -6.41 -11.06 18.22
CA ASP A 42 -4.98 -10.89 18.47
C ASP A 42 -4.17 -11.86 17.58
N PRO A 43 -3.27 -11.40 16.71
CA PRO A 43 -2.44 -12.26 15.88
C PRO A 43 -1.63 -13.29 16.66
N ASN A 44 -1.26 -12.99 17.90
CA ASN A 44 -0.55 -13.92 18.77
C ASN A 44 -1.34 -15.21 19.05
N THR A 45 -2.68 -15.16 18.93
CA THR A 45 -3.51 -16.35 19.17
C THR A 45 -3.37 -17.42 18.07
N ALA A 46 -2.84 -17.09 16.91
CA ALA A 46 -2.60 -18.03 15.82
C ALA A 46 -1.35 -18.88 16.00
N THR A 47 -0.35 -18.37 16.73
CA THR A 47 1.00 -18.97 16.77
C THR A 47 1.33 -19.61 18.11
N LEU A 48 0.50 -19.41 19.14
CA LEU A 48 0.79 -19.93 20.49
C LEU A 48 0.16 -21.31 20.69
N THR A 49 0.99 -22.28 20.98
CA THR A 49 0.59 -23.60 21.51
C THR A 49 0.23 -23.54 23.00
N GLU A 50 0.66 -22.47 23.70
CA GLU A 50 0.34 -22.19 25.09
C GLU A 50 -0.52 -20.92 25.23
N PRO A 51 -1.38 -20.83 26.26
CA PRO A 51 -2.16 -19.61 26.50
C PRO A 51 -1.22 -18.41 26.69
N PRO A 52 -1.55 -17.26 26.08
CA PRO A 52 -0.69 -16.09 26.13
C PRO A 52 -0.47 -15.64 27.58
N ARG A 53 0.77 -15.35 27.95
CA ARG A 53 1.14 -14.80 29.28
C ARG A 53 0.51 -13.44 29.59
N TRP A 54 -0.04 -12.79 28.55
CA TRP A 54 -0.70 -11.48 28.63
C TRP A 54 -2.14 -11.60 28.14
N PRO A 55 -3.07 -10.84 28.68
CA PRO A 55 -4.45 -10.84 28.18
C PRO A 55 -4.45 -10.51 26.67
N PRO A 56 -5.32 -11.15 25.88
CA PRO A 56 -5.40 -10.93 24.45
C PRO A 56 -5.61 -9.44 24.17
N ARG A 57 -4.81 -8.91 23.25
CA ARG A 57 -4.85 -7.50 22.86
C ARG A 57 -5.92 -7.32 21.81
N LEU A 58 -6.59 -6.19 21.83
CA LEU A 58 -7.48 -5.83 20.74
C LEU A 58 -6.63 -5.39 19.56
N ALA A 59 -6.76 -6.11 18.46
CA ALA A 59 -6.12 -5.77 17.21
C ALA A 59 -7.07 -4.93 16.34
N PHE A 60 -6.54 -3.92 15.68
CA PHE A 60 -7.29 -3.02 14.83
C PHE A 60 -6.60 -2.89 13.48
N LEU A 61 -7.37 -3.13 12.43
CA LEU A 61 -6.93 -2.95 11.06
C LEU A 61 -7.17 -1.50 10.63
N PHE A 62 -6.10 -0.85 10.16
CA PHE A 62 -6.14 0.49 9.58
C PHE A 62 -5.93 0.43 8.08
N GLN A 63 -6.58 1.33 7.36
CA GLN A 63 -6.41 1.52 5.92
C GLN A 63 -5.74 2.85 5.66
N THR A 64 -4.80 2.85 4.73
CA THR A 64 -4.28 4.04 4.07
C THR A 64 -4.55 3.94 2.57
N THR A 65 -4.75 5.07 1.91
CA THR A 65 -5.04 5.11 0.48
C THR A 65 -3.95 5.90 -0.24
N LEU A 66 -3.47 5.34 -1.34
CA LEU A 66 -2.52 5.97 -2.26
C LEU A 66 -3.31 6.72 -3.33
N TYR A 67 -3.00 8.01 -3.50
CA TYR A 67 -3.59 8.85 -4.52
C TYR A 67 -2.54 9.42 -5.46
N TYR A 68 -2.88 9.44 -6.73
CA TYR A 68 -2.23 10.29 -7.73
C TYR A 68 -2.97 11.63 -7.77
N ILE A 69 -2.23 12.73 -7.66
CA ILE A 69 -2.77 14.08 -7.66
C ILE A 69 -2.04 14.91 -8.71
N GLN A 70 -2.78 15.52 -9.64
CA GLN A 70 -2.26 16.33 -10.73
C GLN A 70 -3.03 17.65 -10.82
N THR A 71 -2.34 18.78 -11.04
CA THR A 71 -3.01 20.08 -11.27
C THR A 71 -3.78 20.08 -12.57
N LEU A 72 -5.02 20.60 -12.56
CA LEU A 72 -5.84 20.73 -13.76
C LEU A 72 -5.42 21.93 -14.63
N ASN A 73 -4.92 23.00 -13.99
CA ASN A 73 -4.49 24.22 -14.67
C ASN A 73 -3.02 24.49 -14.35
N PRO A 74 -2.06 24.02 -15.15
CA PRO A 74 -0.68 24.46 -15.02
C PRO A 74 -0.66 25.96 -15.36
N SER A 75 -0.31 26.81 -14.39
CA SER A 75 -0.15 28.25 -14.62
C SER A 75 0.89 28.48 -15.72
N THR A 76 0.53 29.25 -16.73
CA THR A 76 1.28 29.55 -17.95
C THR A 76 2.61 30.28 -17.74
N SER A 77 3.06 30.45 -16.52
CA SER A 77 4.19 31.34 -16.17
C SER A 77 5.50 30.69 -15.75
N SER A 78 5.65 29.38 -15.84
CA SER A 78 6.97 28.77 -15.67
C SER A 78 7.21 27.66 -16.68
N SER A 79 8.10 27.97 -17.62
CA SER A 79 8.73 27.05 -18.55
C SER A 79 9.16 25.75 -17.83
N THR A 80 8.75 24.59 -18.35
CA THR A 80 9.26 23.23 -18.04
C THR A 80 8.75 22.49 -16.81
N LEU A 81 7.86 23.00 -15.97
CA LEU A 81 7.15 22.14 -15.00
C LEU A 81 6.08 21.36 -15.76
N SER A 82 6.49 20.19 -16.21
CA SER A 82 5.66 19.19 -16.89
C SER A 82 4.34 18.97 -16.15
N ASN A 83 3.30 18.54 -16.85
CA ASN A 83 1.99 18.06 -16.35
C ASN A 83 2.11 16.85 -15.38
N LYS A 84 3.21 16.77 -14.63
CA LYS A 84 3.50 15.71 -13.69
C LYS A 84 2.73 15.88 -12.39
N GLY A 85 2.27 14.78 -11.84
CA GLY A 85 1.56 14.75 -10.58
C GLY A 85 2.42 14.31 -9.41
N TRP A 86 1.75 14.12 -8.29
CA TRP A 86 2.34 13.68 -7.02
C TRP A 86 1.67 12.42 -6.53
N LEU A 87 2.47 11.53 -5.95
CA LEU A 87 1.98 10.34 -5.26
C LEU A 87 1.81 10.68 -3.78
N MET A 88 0.62 10.52 -3.26
CA MET A 88 0.29 10.81 -1.87
C MET A 88 -0.32 9.61 -1.20
N LYS A 89 0.13 9.29 0.01
CA LYS A 89 -0.49 8.30 0.87
C LYS A 89 -1.24 8.98 1.99
N VAL A 90 -2.49 8.62 2.17
CA VAL A 90 -3.42 9.28 3.10
C VAL A 90 -3.95 8.27 4.10
N ASP A 91 -3.82 8.60 5.38
CA ASP A 91 -4.43 7.90 6.49
C ASP A 91 -5.63 8.72 7.00
N GLU A 92 -6.81 8.09 7.04
CA GLU A 92 -8.03 8.72 7.53
C GLU A 92 -8.29 8.30 8.98
N SER A 93 -8.32 9.27 9.89
CA SER A 93 -8.67 9.00 11.28
C SER A 93 -10.18 8.79 11.47
N ASN A 94 -10.58 8.16 12.58
CA ASN A 94 -11.99 7.97 12.96
C ASN A 94 -12.79 9.28 13.04
N SER A 95 -12.12 10.41 13.22
CA SER A 95 -12.73 11.73 13.24
C SER A 95 -12.91 12.36 11.85
N GLY A 96 -12.58 11.63 10.77
CA GLY A 96 -12.58 12.14 9.40
C GLY A 96 -11.39 13.05 9.09
N LYS A 97 -10.43 13.18 10.01
CA LYS A 97 -9.21 13.93 9.78
C LYS A 97 -8.26 13.12 8.90
N LEU A 98 -7.74 13.74 7.85
CA LEU A 98 -6.78 13.14 6.95
C LEU A 98 -5.35 13.46 7.42
N ARG A 99 -4.51 12.45 7.40
CA ARG A 99 -3.08 12.56 7.66
C ARG A 99 -2.32 12.09 6.44
N PHE A 100 -1.36 12.89 6.01
CA PHE A 100 -0.48 12.53 4.90
C PHE A 100 0.74 11.79 5.45
N VAL A 101 1.08 10.70 4.81
CA VAL A 101 2.24 9.87 5.13
C VAL A 101 3.06 9.64 3.87
N ASN A 102 4.34 9.34 4.04
CA ASN A 102 5.21 9.03 2.91
C ASN A 102 4.72 7.73 2.22
N PRO A 103 4.58 7.70 0.88
CA PRO A 103 4.09 6.53 0.16
C PRO A 103 4.94 5.26 0.35
N VAL A 104 6.23 5.41 0.57
CA VAL A 104 7.18 4.30 0.73
C VAL A 104 7.22 3.82 2.18
N LEU A 105 7.19 4.76 3.13
CA LEU A 105 7.28 4.45 4.55
C LEU A 105 5.98 3.86 5.07
N ASP A 106 6.11 3.08 6.13
CA ASP A 106 4.98 2.61 6.90
C ASP A 106 4.23 3.80 7.54
N SER A 107 2.91 3.72 7.60
CA SER A 107 2.07 4.66 8.37
C SER A 107 2.47 4.78 9.85
N ARG A 108 3.26 3.83 10.35
CA ARG A 108 3.86 3.81 11.69
C ARG A 108 4.97 4.83 11.89
N THR A 109 5.67 5.19 10.81
CA THR A 109 6.75 6.16 10.85
C THR A 109 6.14 7.55 10.93
N ARG A 110 6.12 8.12 12.12
CA ARG A 110 5.46 9.40 12.43
C ARG A 110 6.24 10.60 11.88
N TYR A 111 6.43 10.66 10.58
CA TYR A 111 6.80 11.92 9.94
C TYR A 111 5.53 12.67 9.57
N THR A 112 5.02 13.44 10.50
CA THR A 112 3.94 14.38 10.28
C THR A 112 4.48 15.58 9.52
N ILE A 113 3.91 15.85 8.35
CA ILE A 113 4.15 17.11 7.63
C ILE A 113 3.68 18.24 8.54
N THR A 114 4.60 19.12 8.94
CA THR A 114 4.43 20.09 10.03
C THR A 114 3.56 21.31 9.68
N ARG A 115 2.86 21.34 8.55
CA ARG A 115 2.00 22.48 8.19
C ARG A 115 0.65 22.01 7.69
N PRO A 116 -0.45 22.48 8.30
CA PRO A 116 -1.79 22.24 7.80
C PRO A 116 -1.94 22.99 6.47
N LYS A 117 -2.13 22.23 5.39
CA LYS A 117 -2.43 22.79 4.10
C LYS A 117 -3.79 22.28 3.68
N THR A 118 -4.63 23.19 3.27
CA THR A 118 -5.89 22.83 2.63
C THR A 118 -5.62 22.63 1.15
N LEU A 119 -6.03 21.48 0.61
CA LEU A 119 -5.96 21.19 -0.81
C LEU A 119 -7.37 21.38 -1.39
N ASN A 120 -7.52 22.33 -2.33
CA ASN A 120 -8.77 22.47 -3.06
C ASN A 120 -8.82 21.42 -4.17
N LEU A 121 -9.54 20.32 -3.92
CA LEU A 121 -9.65 19.20 -4.85
C LEU A 121 -10.26 19.57 -6.21
N LEU A 122 -10.92 20.73 -6.35
CA LEU A 122 -11.44 21.20 -7.64
C LEU A 122 -10.32 21.61 -8.61
N ASN A 123 -9.13 21.93 -8.10
CA ASN A 123 -7.98 22.31 -8.89
C ASN A 123 -7.10 21.12 -9.28
N PHE A 124 -7.45 19.93 -8.84
CA PHE A 124 -6.65 18.75 -9.03
C PHE A 124 -7.44 17.59 -9.64
N ARG A 125 -6.80 16.88 -10.54
CA ARG A 125 -7.19 15.52 -10.87
C ARG A 125 -6.66 14.61 -9.76
N VAL A 126 -7.54 13.92 -9.05
CA VAL A 126 -7.19 12.96 -8.01
C VAL A 126 -7.66 11.59 -8.45
N VAL A 127 -6.77 10.62 -8.44
CA VAL A 127 -7.05 9.22 -8.81
C VAL A 127 -6.60 8.34 -7.65
N GLU A 128 -7.45 7.43 -7.20
CA GLU A 128 -7.08 6.39 -6.26
C GLU A 128 -6.19 5.37 -6.98
N TYR A 129 -4.99 5.16 -6.46
CA TYR A 129 -3.98 4.28 -7.06
C TYR A 129 -3.96 2.91 -6.40
N GLY A 130 -4.21 2.87 -5.10
CA GLY A 130 -4.23 1.64 -4.33
C GLY A 130 -4.50 1.87 -2.85
N LYS A 131 -4.56 0.77 -2.12
CA LYS A 131 -4.76 0.78 -0.67
C LYS A 131 -3.67 -0.03 0.00
N ALA A 132 -3.28 0.41 1.19
CA ALA A 132 -2.38 -0.30 2.06
C ALA A 132 -3.01 -0.46 3.43
N TYR A 133 -2.61 -1.49 4.14
CA TYR A 133 -3.23 -1.85 5.40
C TYR A 133 -2.19 -2.13 6.46
N THR A 134 -2.50 -1.76 7.70
CA THR A 134 -1.65 -2.04 8.86
C THR A 134 -2.48 -2.55 10.02
N LEU A 135 -1.93 -3.48 10.78
CA LEU A 135 -2.54 -3.95 12.02
C LEU A 135 -1.87 -3.28 13.21
N GLN A 136 -2.68 -2.74 14.11
CA GLN A 136 -2.21 -2.05 15.31
C GLN A 136 -2.99 -2.56 16.52
N PHE A 137 -2.42 -2.44 17.70
CA PHE A 137 -3.07 -2.83 18.96
C PHE A 137 -3.17 -1.66 19.93
N GLN A 138 -4.13 -1.75 20.85
CA GLN A 138 -4.26 -0.84 21.98
C GLN A 138 -3.81 -1.53 23.26
N LEU A 139 -3.11 -0.77 24.10
CA LEU A 139 -2.81 -1.21 25.47
C LEU A 139 -4.04 -0.99 26.34
N PRO A 140 -4.37 -1.92 27.26
CA PRO A 140 -5.50 -1.77 28.20
C PRO A 140 -5.44 -0.48 29.02
N ILE A 141 -4.22 -0.03 29.38
CA ILE A 141 -3.95 1.16 30.19
C ILE A 141 -4.12 2.46 29.39
N ASN A 142 -3.95 2.42 28.06
CA ASN A 142 -4.01 3.60 27.21
C ASN A 142 -4.81 3.33 25.92
N LYS A 143 -6.13 3.36 26.05
CA LYS A 143 -7.06 3.15 24.91
C LYS A 143 -7.06 4.27 23.86
N ARG A 144 -6.26 5.34 24.04
CA ARG A 144 -6.16 6.45 23.09
C ARG A 144 -5.00 6.30 22.10
N ARG A 145 -4.08 5.34 22.33
CA ARG A 145 -2.90 5.13 21.49
C ARG A 145 -2.93 3.76 20.84
N TYR A 146 -2.63 3.74 19.56
CA TYR A 146 -2.42 2.54 18.79
C TYR A 146 -0.93 2.31 18.57
N PHE A 147 -0.52 1.06 18.67
CA PHE A 147 0.85 0.63 18.48
C PHE A 147 0.88 -0.43 17.37
N PRO A 148 1.87 -0.38 16.48
CA PRO A 148 1.99 -1.39 15.43
C PRO A 148 2.27 -2.78 16.03
N TYR A 149 1.72 -3.81 15.39
CA TYR A 149 2.08 -5.18 15.72
C TYR A 149 3.48 -5.49 15.19
N PRO A 150 4.46 -5.79 16.07
CA PRO A 150 5.83 -6.05 15.65
C PRO A 150 6.00 -7.37 14.90
N PHE A 151 5.01 -8.28 14.99
CA PHE A 151 5.06 -9.62 14.39
C PHE A 151 4.37 -9.69 13.03
N VAL A 152 3.88 -8.60 12.49
CA VAL A 152 3.23 -8.52 11.17
C VAL A 152 4.22 -7.99 10.16
N LYS A 153 4.49 -8.77 9.12
CA LYS A 153 5.36 -8.40 8.00
C LYS A 153 4.58 -7.61 6.95
N LYS A 154 3.49 -8.18 6.46
CA LYS A 154 2.60 -7.57 5.47
C LYS A 154 1.21 -8.15 5.56
N LEU A 155 0.22 -7.39 5.15
CA LEU A 155 -1.15 -7.88 5.03
C LEU A 155 -1.89 -7.24 3.85
N VAL A 156 -2.87 -7.97 3.33
CA VAL A 156 -3.74 -7.52 2.23
C VAL A 156 -5.19 -7.85 2.55
N VAL A 157 -6.08 -7.03 2.01
CA VAL A 157 -7.54 -7.12 2.21
C VAL A 157 -8.23 -7.16 0.86
N PHE A 158 -9.18 -8.09 0.69
CA PHE A 158 -10.01 -8.15 -0.51
C PHE A 158 -11.36 -8.87 -0.22
N PRO A 159 -12.46 -8.49 -0.86
CA PRO A 159 -12.63 -7.29 -1.68
C PRO A 159 -12.52 -6.00 -0.85
N ASN A 160 -12.14 -4.91 -1.49
CA ASN A 160 -11.89 -3.62 -0.82
C ASN A 160 -12.44 -2.42 -1.61
N SER A 161 -13.47 -2.65 -2.42
CA SER A 161 -14.14 -1.59 -3.18
C SER A 161 -14.91 -0.64 -2.26
N ALA A 162 -15.36 0.47 -2.83
CA ALA A 162 -16.18 1.44 -2.14
C ALA A 162 -17.54 0.88 -1.65
N TRP A 163 -17.96 -0.24 -2.22
CA TRP A 163 -19.26 -0.88 -1.97
C TRP A 163 -19.15 -2.18 -1.15
N THR A 164 -17.95 -2.60 -0.81
CA THR A 164 -17.72 -3.81 -0.03
C THR A 164 -18.16 -3.60 1.41
N ASN A 165 -18.99 -4.51 1.94
CA ASN A 165 -19.32 -4.54 3.35
C ASN A 165 -18.14 -5.08 4.17
N ALA A 166 -18.05 -4.67 5.44
CA ALA A 166 -16.96 -5.09 6.32
C ALA A 166 -16.88 -6.60 6.51
N ASP A 167 -18.01 -7.27 6.58
CA ASP A 167 -18.17 -8.73 6.76
C ASP A 167 -17.81 -9.53 5.50
N GLU A 168 -17.76 -8.90 4.34
CA GLU A 168 -17.37 -9.54 3.07
C GLU A 168 -15.85 -9.59 2.87
N CYS A 169 -15.08 -8.79 3.62
CA CYS A 169 -13.64 -8.74 3.48
C CYS A 169 -12.97 -10.01 4.00
N SER A 170 -11.95 -10.46 3.27
CA SER A 170 -10.99 -11.46 3.72
C SER A 170 -9.62 -10.83 3.87
N ILE A 171 -8.87 -11.24 4.90
CA ILE A 171 -7.53 -10.72 5.16
C ILE A 171 -6.54 -11.86 5.15
N PHE A 172 -5.47 -11.69 4.38
CA PHE A 172 -4.29 -12.52 4.48
C PHE A 172 -3.12 -11.72 5.02
N MET A 173 -2.38 -12.31 5.95
CA MET A 173 -1.28 -11.66 6.65
C MET A 173 -0.08 -12.59 6.71
N ILE A 174 1.10 -12.06 6.42
CA ILE A 174 2.36 -12.76 6.65
C ILE A 174 2.93 -12.28 7.98
N PHE A 175 3.22 -13.24 8.86
CA PHE A 175 3.94 -13.01 10.09
C PHE A 175 5.44 -12.86 9.84
N VAL A 176 6.16 -12.27 10.79
CA VAL A 176 7.63 -12.10 10.67
C VAL A 176 8.36 -13.45 10.58
N ASP A 177 7.80 -14.51 11.17
CA ASP A 177 8.32 -15.88 11.03
C ASP A 177 7.99 -16.56 9.69
N GLY A 178 7.35 -15.84 8.77
CA GLY A 178 7.02 -16.30 7.43
C GLY A 178 5.75 -17.15 7.33
N LYS A 179 5.00 -17.34 8.41
CA LYS A 179 3.69 -18.01 8.36
C LYS A 179 2.63 -17.16 7.69
N LEU A 180 1.67 -17.79 7.04
CA LEU A 180 0.52 -17.13 6.43
C LEU A 180 -0.71 -17.30 7.32
N GLY A 181 -1.33 -16.19 7.72
CA GLY A 181 -2.56 -16.17 8.49
C GLY A 181 -3.73 -15.63 7.68
N PHE A 182 -4.91 -16.14 7.97
CA PHE A 182 -6.20 -15.72 7.42
C PHE A 182 -7.16 -15.35 8.52
N ALA A 183 -7.94 -14.30 8.32
CA ALA A 183 -9.08 -13.94 9.18
C ALA A 183 -10.15 -13.16 8.39
N LYS A 184 -11.37 -13.20 8.91
CA LYS A 184 -12.47 -12.31 8.53
C LYS A 184 -12.89 -11.46 9.71
N PRO A 185 -13.56 -10.32 9.48
CA PRO A 185 -14.21 -9.58 10.55
C PRO A 185 -15.19 -10.46 11.32
N GLY A 186 -15.06 -10.46 12.65
CA GLY A 186 -15.88 -11.31 13.53
C GLY A 186 -15.32 -12.67 13.88
N ASP A 187 -14.21 -13.08 13.25
CA ASP A 187 -13.52 -14.32 13.65
C ASP A 187 -12.96 -14.18 15.08
N GLU A 188 -12.95 -15.28 15.83
CA GLU A 188 -12.38 -15.31 17.19
C GLU A 188 -10.86 -15.48 17.20
N LYS A 189 -10.30 -16.07 16.14
CA LYS A 189 -8.86 -16.37 16.00
C LYS A 189 -8.42 -16.33 14.54
N TRP A 190 -7.15 -16.14 14.33
CA TRP A 190 -6.51 -16.30 13.02
C TRP A 190 -6.37 -17.79 12.68
N THR A 191 -6.60 -18.12 11.42
CA THR A 191 -6.36 -19.45 10.86
C THR A 191 -5.03 -19.44 10.12
N LEU A 192 -4.13 -20.37 10.44
CA LEU A 192 -2.90 -20.55 9.69
C LEU A 192 -3.20 -21.28 8.37
N VAL A 193 -2.60 -20.81 7.28
CA VAL A 193 -2.81 -21.32 5.93
C VAL A 193 -1.54 -21.98 5.41
N GLY A 194 -1.67 -23.23 4.97
CA GLY A 194 -0.53 -24.04 4.54
C GLY A 194 0.34 -24.54 5.70
N GLU A 195 1.23 -25.47 5.38
CA GLU A 195 2.15 -26.08 6.35
C GLU A 195 3.53 -25.38 6.37
N SER A 196 3.82 -24.57 5.35
CA SER A 196 5.09 -23.84 5.22
C SER A 196 5.08 -22.55 6.05
N SER A 197 6.25 -22.19 6.55
CA SER A 197 6.49 -20.93 7.28
C SER A 197 7.50 -20.04 6.57
N ASN A 198 7.53 -20.05 5.25
CA ASN A 198 8.57 -19.39 4.46
C ASN A 198 8.02 -18.42 3.40
N TYR A 199 6.92 -17.74 3.69
CA TYR A 199 6.37 -16.76 2.77
C TYR A 199 7.02 -15.39 2.94
N ASP A 200 7.33 -14.76 1.81
CA ASP A 200 8.01 -13.47 1.78
C ASP A 200 7.06 -12.30 1.51
N ASP A 201 6.09 -12.46 0.61
CA ASP A 201 5.17 -11.41 0.26
C ASP A 201 3.79 -11.93 -0.14
N VAL A 202 2.77 -11.07 -0.02
CA VAL A 202 1.38 -11.33 -0.38
C VAL A 202 0.79 -10.13 -1.13
N ILE A 203 0.01 -10.40 -2.18
CA ILE A 203 -0.63 -9.39 -3.03
C ILE A 203 -2.04 -9.83 -3.44
N VAL A 204 -2.89 -8.87 -3.76
CA VAL A 204 -4.11 -9.11 -4.54
C VAL A 204 -3.80 -8.81 -6.00
N TYR A 205 -3.95 -9.80 -6.88
CA TYR A 205 -3.70 -9.69 -8.31
C TYR A 205 -4.86 -10.30 -9.07
N LYS A 206 -5.38 -9.60 -10.08
CA LYS A 206 -6.57 -10.02 -10.87
C LYS A 206 -7.75 -10.49 -9.98
N GLY A 207 -7.96 -9.83 -8.84
CA GLY A 207 -9.05 -10.14 -7.93
C GLY A 207 -8.88 -11.41 -7.10
N GLN A 208 -7.68 -11.95 -7.01
CA GLN A 208 -7.33 -13.14 -6.22
C GLN A 208 -6.13 -12.85 -5.31
N PHE A 209 -5.99 -13.62 -4.24
CA PHE A 209 -4.83 -13.53 -3.36
C PHE A 209 -3.70 -14.42 -3.85
N TYR A 210 -2.50 -13.85 -3.91
CA TYR A 210 -1.26 -14.54 -4.26
C TYR A 210 -0.22 -14.33 -3.20
N VAL A 211 0.56 -15.37 -2.92
CA VAL A 211 1.67 -15.35 -1.96
C VAL A 211 2.91 -15.93 -2.62
N VAL A 212 4.08 -15.38 -2.34
CA VAL A 212 5.37 -15.91 -2.81
C VAL A 212 6.16 -16.44 -1.63
N ASP A 213 6.76 -17.62 -1.81
CA ASP A 213 7.67 -18.23 -0.84
C ASP A 213 9.15 -17.81 -1.09
N LYS A 214 10.04 -18.22 -0.19
CA LYS A 214 11.47 -17.90 -0.25
C LYS A 214 12.20 -18.50 -1.46
N VAL A 215 11.70 -19.59 -2.04
CA VAL A 215 12.30 -20.16 -3.26
C VAL A 215 11.71 -19.56 -4.53
N GLY A 216 10.75 -18.65 -4.38
CA GLY A 216 10.15 -17.87 -5.47
C GLY A 216 9.04 -18.63 -6.20
N ILE A 217 8.38 -19.58 -5.57
CA ILE A 217 7.13 -20.11 -6.08
C ILE A 217 6.01 -19.17 -5.67
N VAL A 218 5.18 -18.77 -6.64
CA VAL A 218 3.95 -18.02 -6.40
C VAL A 218 2.80 -19.02 -6.30
N TRP A 219 2.01 -18.88 -5.25
CA TRP A 219 0.82 -19.65 -4.96
C TRP A 219 -0.40 -18.75 -5.02
N TRP A 220 -1.48 -19.14 -5.65
CA TRP A 220 -2.76 -18.47 -5.46
C TRP A 220 -3.55 -19.18 -4.35
N ILE A 221 -4.39 -18.41 -3.66
CA ILE A 221 -5.11 -18.88 -2.49
C ILE A 221 -6.59 -19.02 -2.83
N GLU A 222 -7.09 -20.25 -2.74
CA GLU A 222 -8.53 -20.49 -2.85
C GLU A 222 -9.22 -20.12 -1.53
N CYS A 223 -9.92 -18.97 -1.52
CA CYS A 223 -10.49 -18.41 -0.29
C CYS A 223 -11.55 -19.30 0.39
N SER A 224 -12.22 -20.17 -0.35
CA SER A 224 -13.26 -21.06 0.19
C SER A 224 -12.70 -22.21 1.01
N SER A 225 -11.59 -22.77 0.57
CA SER A 225 -10.95 -23.94 1.18
C SER A 225 -9.64 -23.61 1.89
N LEU A 226 -9.11 -22.39 1.73
CA LEU A 226 -7.79 -21.95 2.17
C LEU A 226 -6.64 -22.81 1.60
N LYS A 227 -6.87 -23.47 0.46
CA LYS A 227 -5.85 -24.23 -0.24
C LYS A 227 -4.92 -23.31 -1.03
N LEU A 228 -3.65 -23.66 -0.99
CA LEU A 228 -2.61 -23.06 -1.83
C LEU A 228 -2.48 -23.87 -3.10
N VAL A 229 -2.64 -23.21 -4.23
CA VAL A 229 -2.48 -23.82 -5.56
C VAL A 229 -1.28 -23.19 -6.22
N GLN A 230 -0.33 -23.99 -6.66
CA GLN A 230 0.87 -23.51 -7.32
C GLN A 230 0.49 -22.78 -8.61
N PHE A 231 0.91 -21.51 -8.73
CA PHE A 231 0.62 -20.65 -9.86
C PHE A 231 1.83 -20.47 -10.79
N SER A 232 3.04 -20.50 -10.23
CA SER A 232 4.27 -20.33 -11.01
C SER A 232 5.25 -21.48 -10.78
N PRO A 233 6.20 -21.70 -11.70
CA PRO A 233 7.35 -22.55 -11.41
C PRO A 233 8.24 -21.90 -10.35
N THR A 234 9.17 -22.67 -9.81
CA THR A 234 10.20 -22.19 -8.88
C THR A 234 11.12 -21.19 -9.59
N LEU A 235 11.34 -20.03 -8.96
CA LEU A 235 12.25 -19.02 -9.51
C LEU A 235 13.73 -19.37 -9.26
N TRP A 236 14.04 -20.10 -8.17
CA TRP A 236 15.41 -20.36 -7.71
C TRP A 236 16.22 -19.09 -7.48
N GLY A 237 15.56 -17.99 -7.12
CA GLY A 237 16.21 -16.75 -6.74
C GLY A 237 16.95 -16.91 -5.42
N LEU A 238 18.21 -16.44 -5.36
CA LEU A 238 19.09 -16.55 -4.18
C LEU A 238 19.03 -15.30 -3.29
N GLY A 239 18.14 -14.36 -3.57
CA GLY A 239 17.98 -13.15 -2.76
C GLY A 239 17.38 -13.44 -1.38
N SER A 240 17.62 -12.53 -0.47
CA SER A 240 17.19 -12.63 0.93
C SER A 240 15.67 -12.49 1.12
N GLN A 241 14.99 -11.79 0.20
CA GLN A 241 13.55 -11.54 0.26
C GLN A 241 12.96 -11.31 -1.12
N LYS A 242 11.76 -11.85 -1.35
CA LYS A 242 10.98 -11.64 -2.57
C LYS A 242 9.83 -10.68 -2.31
N HIS A 243 9.59 -9.78 -3.28
CA HIS A 243 8.44 -8.89 -3.29
C HIS A 243 7.60 -9.15 -4.53
N LEU A 244 6.26 -9.09 -4.36
CA LEU A 244 5.30 -9.18 -5.46
C LEU A 244 4.90 -7.76 -5.89
N VAL A 245 4.97 -7.50 -7.18
CA VAL A 245 4.56 -6.23 -7.78
C VAL A 245 3.67 -6.50 -8.98
N GLU A 246 2.52 -5.85 -9.05
CA GLU A 246 1.74 -5.77 -10.28
C GLU A 246 2.17 -4.55 -11.07
N SER A 247 2.42 -4.74 -12.36
CA SER A 247 2.72 -3.63 -13.27
C SER A 247 2.15 -3.92 -14.65
N CYS A 248 1.37 -2.97 -15.17
CA CYS A 248 0.75 -3.08 -16.52
C CYS A 248 0.00 -4.41 -16.74
N GLY A 249 -0.71 -4.91 -15.72
CA GLY A 249 -1.49 -6.14 -15.77
C GLY A 249 -0.69 -7.44 -15.71
N ALA A 250 0.63 -7.36 -15.49
CA ALA A 250 1.51 -8.52 -15.32
C ALA A 250 2.04 -8.62 -13.88
N LEU A 251 2.33 -9.84 -13.45
CA LEU A 251 2.90 -10.13 -12.14
C LEU A 251 4.42 -10.23 -12.21
N TYR A 252 5.08 -9.53 -11.31
CA TYR A 252 6.54 -9.51 -11.16
C TYR A 252 6.94 -10.01 -9.77
N VAL A 253 8.09 -10.68 -9.72
CA VAL A 253 8.84 -10.93 -8.49
C VAL A 253 10.09 -10.06 -8.50
N VAL A 254 10.26 -9.27 -7.46
CA VAL A 254 11.48 -8.51 -7.21
C VAL A 254 12.26 -9.24 -6.13
N ASP A 255 13.40 -9.79 -6.50
CA ASP A 255 14.30 -10.55 -5.64
C ASP A 255 15.38 -9.63 -5.07
N LYS A 256 15.34 -9.39 -3.74
CA LYS A 256 16.22 -8.49 -3.02
C LYS A 256 17.46 -9.21 -2.55
N TYR A 257 18.63 -8.64 -2.79
CA TYR A 257 19.93 -9.15 -2.37
C TYR A 257 20.54 -8.25 -1.30
N ASN A 258 20.93 -8.86 -0.18
CA ASN A 258 21.65 -8.17 0.89
C ASN A 258 23.13 -8.53 0.83
N ASP A 259 23.95 -7.72 1.50
CA ASP A 259 25.38 -8.00 1.70
C ASP A 259 25.55 -9.30 2.50
N ILE A 260 26.62 -10.03 2.23
CA ILE A 260 26.92 -11.30 2.90
C ILE A 260 27.34 -11.05 4.36
N ASP A 261 28.07 -9.96 4.59
CA ASP A 261 28.63 -9.61 5.91
C ASP A 261 27.64 -8.73 6.73
N ASP A 262 26.69 -8.07 6.07
CA ASP A 262 25.66 -7.23 6.68
C ASP A 262 24.30 -7.49 6.07
N ASP A 263 23.51 -8.33 6.72
CA ASP A 263 22.16 -8.73 6.28
C ASP A 263 21.15 -7.57 6.19
N LYS A 264 21.48 -6.42 6.75
CA LYS A 264 20.66 -5.20 6.66
C LYS A 264 20.99 -4.37 5.44
N LYS A 265 22.20 -4.45 4.91
CA LYS A 265 22.64 -3.67 3.77
C LYS A 265 22.18 -4.29 2.46
N VAL A 266 21.31 -3.60 1.75
CA VAL A 266 20.82 -4.02 0.43
C VAL A 266 21.94 -3.71 -0.60
N VAL A 267 22.30 -4.71 -1.41
CA VAL A 267 23.32 -4.58 -2.47
C VAL A 267 22.71 -4.59 -3.87
N GLY A 268 21.46 -4.97 -4.03
CA GLY A 268 20.80 -4.92 -5.32
C GLY A 268 19.49 -5.70 -5.42
N PHE A 269 18.95 -5.68 -6.62
CA PHE A 269 17.71 -6.37 -6.96
C PHE A 269 17.82 -7.05 -8.32
N LYS A 270 17.09 -8.17 -8.47
CA LYS A 270 16.76 -8.75 -9.77
C LYS A 270 15.25 -8.77 -9.92
N VAL A 271 14.76 -8.45 -11.10
CA VAL A 271 13.33 -8.40 -11.39
C VAL A 271 12.99 -9.51 -12.37
N TYR A 272 11.95 -10.26 -12.07
CA TYR A 272 11.46 -11.32 -12.93
C TYR A 272 9.99 -11.10 -13.22
N LYS A 273 9.62 -11.26 -14.49
CA LYS A 273 8.23 -11.23 -14.95
C LYS A 273 7.74 -12.65 -15.17
N LEU A 274 6.56 -12.97 -14.69
CA LEU A 274 5.92 -14.24 -15.03
C LEU A 274 5.33 -14.14 -16.45
N ASP A 275 5.82 -14.98 -17.34
CA ASP A 275 5.16 -15.27 -18.59
C ASP A 275 4.08 -16.33 -18.30
N GLU A 276 2.82 -15.87 -18.20
CA GLU A 276 1.70 -16.74 -17.84
C GLU A 276 1.35 -17.73 -18.96
N GLU A 277 1.68 -17.41 -20.24
CA GLU A 277 1.42 -18.30 -21.37
C GLU A 277 2.43 -19.46 -21.43
N LEU A 278 3.70 -19.14 -21.22
CA LEU A 278 4.78 -20.13 -21.23
C LEU A 278 5.01 -20.78 -19.85
N GLY A 279 4.38 -20.24 -18.80
CA GLY A 279 4.54 -20.74 -17.43
C GLY A 279 5.99 -20.65 -16.92
N GLN A 280 6.71 -19.57 -17.27
CA GLN A 280 8.12 -19.41 -16.90
C GLN A 280 8.48 -18.01 -16.43
N TRP A 281 9.53 -17.91 -15.63
CA TRP A 281 10.08 -16.65 -15.21
C TRP A 281 11.05 -16.09 -16.24
N VAL A 282 10.86 -14.82 -16.61
CA VAL A 282 11.74 -14.08 -17.52
C VAL A 282 12.47 -13.00 -16.74
N LEU A 283 13.81 -13.01 -16.77
CA LEU A 283 14.62 -11.95 -16.16
C LEU A 283 14.42 -10.63 -16.90
N VAL A 284 13.98 -9.62 -16.19
CA VAL A 284 13.72 -8.26 -16.72
C VAL A 284 14.97 -7.41 -16.57
N LYS A 285 15.49 -6.93 -17.71
CA LYS A 285 16.66 -6.04 -17.76
C LYS A 285 16.28 -4.56 -17.74
N SER A 286 15.04 -4.24 -18.07
CA SER A 286 14.52 -2.87 -18.10
C SER A 286 13.04 -2.88 -17.73
N LEU A 287 12.62 -1.95 -16.89
CA LEU A 287 11.23 -1.65 -16.55
C LEU A 287 10.64 -0.59 -17.49
N GLY A 288 11.47 -0.03 -18.41
CA GLY A 288 11.09 1.08 -19.26
C GLY A 288 10.76 2.33 -18.44
N ASP A 289 9.57 2.87 -18.64
CA ASP A 289 9.11 4.03 -17.87
C ASP A 289 8.61 3.70 -16.45
N GLN A 290 8.55 2.42 -16.06
CA GLN A 290 8.03 2.04 -14.75
C GLN A 290 9.05 2.24 -13.62
N VAL A 291 8.53 2.64 -12.47
CA VAL A 291 9.23 2.67 -11.19
C VAL A 291 8.50 1.72 -10.25
N PHE A 292 9.21 0.77 -9.68
CA PHE A 292 8.66 -0.10 -8.65
C PHE A 292 8.89 0.52 -7.28
N VAL A 293 7.87 0.51 -6.45
CA VAL A 293 7.92 1.01 -5.07
C VAL A 293 7.71 -0.17 -4.14
N LEU A 294 8.73 -0.50 -3.37
CA LEU A 294 8.70 -1.55 -2.36
C LEU A 294 8.53 -0.89 -0.99
N GLY A 295 7.29 -0.57 -0.67
CA GLY A 295 6.94 0.05 0.62
C GLY A 295 6.83 -0.98 1.75
N ALA A 296 6.81 -0.49 2.97
CA ALA A 296 6.72 -1.33 4.16
C ALA A 296 5.40 -2.11 4.27
N ASP A 297 4.32 -1.55 3.76
CA ASP A 297 2.97 -2.11 3.85
C ASP A 297 2.33 -2.43 2.49
N CYS A 298 2.90 -1.96 1.39
CA CYS A 298 2.45 -2.26 0.04
C CYS A 298 3.58 -2.15 -0.97
N SER A 299 3.47 -2.91 -2.07
CA SER A 299 4.34 -2.79 -3.22
C SER A 299 3.49 -2.50 -4.45
N PHE A 300 3.94 -1.58 -5.31
CA PHE A 300 3.20 -1.15 -6.49
C PHE A 300 4.14 -0.58 -7.55
N SER A 301 3.64 -0.35 -8.76
CA SER A 301 4.38 0.31 -9.84
C SER A 301 3.73 1.64 -10.24
N VAL A 302 4.54 2.60 -10.68
CA VAL A 302 4.09 3.89 -11.19
C VAL A 302 4.88 4.27 -12.45
N PRO A 303 4.27 4.90 -13.46
CA PRO A 303 5.00 5.42 -14.62
C PRO A 303 5.77 6.69 -14.25
N ALA A 304 7.08 6.70 -14.48
CA ALA A 304 7.96 7.81 -14.09
C ALA A 304 7.59 9.13 -14.77
N GLN A 305 7.08 9.07 -15.99
CA GLN A 305 6.68 10.27 -16.73
C GLN A 305 5.48 11.00 -16.11
N GLU A 306 4.63 10.30 -15.35
CA GLU A 306 3.49 10.91 -14.67
C GLU A 306 3.89 11.58 -13.34
N PHE A 307 5.04 11.25 -12.77
CA PHE A 307 5.45 11.71 -11.44
C PHE A 307 6.69 12.60 -11.48
N SER A 308 6.67 13.67 -10.69
CA SER A 308 7.80 14.59 -10.59
C SER A 308 8.95 13.93 -9.82
N GLY A 309 10.16 13.98 -10.39
CA GLY A 309 11.38 13.53 -9.73
C GLY A 309 11.67 12.02 -9.79
N TYR A 310 10.84 11.24 -10.49
CA TYR A 310 11.11 9.82 -10.71
C TYR A 310 11.77 9.60 -12.09
N LYS A 311 12.62 8.58 -12.16
CA LYS A 311 13.22 8.08 -13.40
C LYS A 311 12.75 6.65 -13.59
N GLY A 312 12.40 6.27 -14.82
CA GLY A 312 12.11 4.88 -15.18
C GLY A 312 13.28 3.95 -14.85
N ASP A 313 13.07 2.67 -14.97
CA ASP A 313 14.06 1.64 -14.63
C ASP A 313 14.58 1.71 -13.17
N SER A 314 13.72 2.11 -12.23
CA SER A 314 14.12 2.31 -10.83
C SER A 314 13.25 1.52 -9.87
N ILE A 315 13.84 1.14 -8.74
CA ILE A 315 13.17 0.54 -7.59
C ILE A 315 13.39 1.44 -6.39
N LEU A 316 12.29 1.95 -5.81
CA LEU A 316 12.31 2.68 -4.54
C LEU A 316 12.07 1.69 -3.39
N PHE A 317 12.87 1.78 -2.36
CA PHE A 317 12.79 0.88 -1.22
C PHE A 317 13.24 1.56 0.08
N ILE A 318 12.94 0.93 1.21
CA ILE A 318 13.35 1.41 2.53
C ILE A 318 14.66 0.74 2.91
N ASP A 319 15.58 1.52 3.46
CA ASP A 319 16.79 0.97 4.07
C ASP A 319 16.44 0.09 5.28
N SER A 320 17.04 -1.09 5.36
CA SER A 320 16.80 -2.02 6.46
C SER A 320 17.49 -1.59 7.76
N GLY A 321 18.53 -0.77 7.67
CA GLY A 321 19.24 -0.18 8.82
C GLY A 321 18.59 1.09 9.35
N ASP A 322 18.01 1.89 8.46
CA ASP A 322 17.27 3.10 8.80
C ASP A 322 15.91 3.12 8.08
N VAL A 323 14.87 2.69 8.79
CA VAL A 323 13.49 2.63 8.27
C VAL A 323 12.90 3.99 7.89
N THR A 324 13.64 5.08 8.06
CA THR A 324 13.25 6.42 7.66
C THR A 324 13.88 6.85 6.34
N LEU A 325 14.88 6.10 5.88
CA LEU A 325 15.64 6.38 4.69
C LEU A 325 15.06 5.66 3.48
N VAL A 326 14.71 6.41 2.44
CA VAL A 326 14.26 5.88 1.16
C VAL A 326 15.42 5.89 0.17
N LEU A 327 15.69 4.73 -0.38
CA LEU A 327 16.74 4.50 -1.35
C LEU A 327 16.16 4.22 -2.74
N VAL A 328 16.95 4.50 -3.75
CA VAL A 328 16.62 4.23 -5.16
C VAL A 328 17.70 3.31 -5.72
N PHE A 329 17.29 2.17 -6.25
CA PHE A 329 18.11 1.28 -7.05
C PHE A 329 17.80 1.51 -8.53
N SER A 330 18.83 1.68 -9.34
CA SER A 330 18.73 1.81 -10.80
C SER A 330 19.00 0.45 -11.46
N LEU A 331 18.04 -0.05 -12.24
CA LEU A 331 18.24 -1.29 -13.02
C LEU A 331 19.30 -1.12 -14.12
N LYS A 332 19.50 0.10 -14.60
CA LYS A 332 20.37 0.39 -15.73
C LYS A 332 21.86 0.20 -15.41
N ASP A 333 22.29 0.68 -14.25
CA ASP A 333 23.69 0.69 -13.83
C ASP A 333 23.93 0.02 -12.48
N HIS A 334 22.89 -0.55 -11.88
CA HIS A 334 22.93 -1.23 -10.58
C HIS A 334 23.40 -0.35 -9.42
N SER A 335 23.31 0.97 -9.56
CA SER A 335 23.63 1.92 -8.49
C SER A 335 22.53 2.04 -7.46
N ILE A 336 22.91 2.27 -6.20
CA ILE A 336 22.01 2.62 -5.10
C ILE A 336 22.37 4.01 -4.62
N HIS A 337 21.38 4.88 -4.48
CA HIS A 337 21.58 6.22 -3.95
C HIS A 337 20.38 6.63 -3.07
N GLU A 338 20.63 7.57 -2.17
CA GLU A 338 19.57 8.13 -1.37
C GLU A 338 18.62 8.96 -2.23
N LEU A 339 17.35 8.83 -1.97
CA LEU A 339 16.37 9.76 -2.48
C LEU A 339 16.50 11.05 -1.67
N ASP A 340 16.99 12.10 -2.30
CA ASP A 340 17.38 13.41 -1.75
C ASP A 340 16.48 13.90 -0.60
N SER A 341 16.97 13.88 0.64
CA SER A 341 16.20 14.10 1.86
C SER A 341 15.57 15.50 1.95
N CYS A 342 16.23 16.52 1.39
CA CYS A 342 15.74 17.89 1.37
C CYS A 342 14.49 18.07 0.47
N ASN A 343 14.30 17.18 -0.48
CA ASN A 343 13.19 17.22 -1.43
C ASN A 343 12.17 16.10 -1.22
N HIS A 344 12.36 15.21 -0.23
CA HIS A 344 11.49 14.06 0.01
C HIS A 344 10.01 14.45 0.09
N PHE A 345 9.68 15.44 0.92
CA PHE A 345 8.31 15.89 1.08
C PHE A 345 7.83 16.75 -0.09
N GLN A 346 8.72 17.54 -0.72
CA GLN A 346 8.34 18.35 -1.88
C GLN A 346 8.03 17.51 -3.12
N ARG A 347 8.62 16.31 -3.23
CA ARG A 347 8.33 15.38 -4.33
C ARG A 347 6.99 14.66 -4.17
N PHE A 348 6.53 14.50 -2.93
CA PHE A 348 5.24 13.87 -2.62
C PHE A 348 4.11 14.88 -2.36
N TRP A 349 4.40 16.19 -2.44
CA TRP A 349 3.43 17.24 -2.14
C TRP A 349 3.40 18.30 -3.24
N PRO A 350 2.20 18.69 -3.72
CA PRO A 350 2.10 19.77 -4.67
C PRO A 350 2.62 21.10 -4.07
N PRO A 351 3.32 21.95 -4.86
CA PRO A 351 3.80 23.25 -4.40
C PRO A 351 2.66 24.12 -3.92
N GLU A 352 2.96 25.02 -2.98
CA GLU A 352 1.96 25.94 -2.41
C GLU A 352 1.32 26.78 -3.50
N GLN A 353 0.00 26.70 -3.62
CA GLN A 353 -0.76 27.68 -4.39
C GLN A 353 -0.99 28.91 -3.50
N THR A 354 -0.11 29.89 -3.56
CA THR A 354 -0.30 31.21 -2.94
C THR A 354 -1.30 31.98 -3.78
N GLY A 355 -2.46 32.34 -3.20
CA GLY A 355 -3.32 33.38 -3.76
C GLY A 355 -4.70 32.98 -4.26
N LEU A 356 -5.30 31.86 -3.83
CA LEU A 356 -6.70 31.58 -4.17
C LEU A 356 -7.67 31.97 -3.05
N PRO A 357 -8.80 32.65 -3.33
CA PRO A 357 -9.83 32.91 -2.35
C PRO A 357 -10.49 31.62 -1.89
N GLN A 358 -10.83 31.55 -0.61
CA GLN A 358 -11.56 30.42 -0.02
C GLN A 358 -12.93 30.29 -0.73
N ALA A 359 -13.04 29.36 -1.67
CA ALA A 359 -14.32 28.98 -2.21
C ALA A 359 -14.96 27.96 -1.25
N ASN A 360 -16.23 28.16 -0.90
CA ASN A 360 -17.04 27.31 -0.03
C ASN A 360 -17.33 25.95 -0.67
N GLY A 361 -16.35 25.06 -0.70
CA GLY A 361 -16.51 23.69 -1.24
C GLY A 361 -15.43 22.79 -0.68
N TRP A 362 -15.84 21.84 0.13
CA TRP A 362 -15.10 20.66 0.65
C TRP A 362 -13.61 20.93 0.93
N VAL A 363 -13.36 21.57 2.05
CA VAL A 363 -12.02 21.76 2.60
C VAL A 363 -11.70 20.57 3.49
N TYR A 364 -10.72 19.76 3.11
CA TYR A 364 -10.14 18.78 4.02
C TYR A 364 -9.12 19.50 4.89
N GLN A 365 -9.43 19.65 6.16
CA GLN A 365 -8.53 20.27 7.12
C GLN A 365 -7.67 19.17 7.77
N CYS A 366 -6.38 19.16 7.45
CA CYS A 366 -5.40 18.35 8.20
C CYS A 366 -5.15 19.02 9.55
N LEU A 367 -5.64 18.45 10.63
CA LEU A 367 -5.38 18.94 11.97
C LEU A 367 -4.40 18.00 12.67
N TYR A 368 -3.40 18.62 13.27
CA TYR A 368 -2.40 18.00 14.14
C TYR A 368 -2.95 17.72 15.54
N THR A 369 -2.62 16.61 16.06
CA THR A 369 -2.29 16.40 17.49
C THR A 369 -1.25 15.32 17.62
#